data_f5f3042608e9cbdac32c13a96ab19f9a
#
_entry.id   f5f3042608e9cbdac32c13a96ab19f9a
#
_cell.length_a   1.000
_cell.length_b   1.000
_cell.length_c   1.000
_cell.angle_alpha   90.00
_cell.angle_beta   90.00
_cell.angle_gamma   90.00
#
_symmetry.space_group_name_H-M   'P 1'
#
loop_
_entity.id
_entity.type
_entity.pdbx_description
1 polymer ?
#
loop_
_entity_poly.entity_id
_entity_poly.type
_entity_poly.pdbx_seq_one_letter_code
_entity_poly.pdbx_strand_id
1 'polypeptide(L)'
;MKLRESGMPEEEYWESLFNVELILDRMGIDATMRDVAELGCGYGTFTLPVARRISGVIETFDVEPTLVDRTLQRVQEAGLENVRAEVRNVLAEGFPGEAQAKDACLLFNILHGEEPERLLAHAARVVHPDGYVLVIHWRYDPATPRGPSMEIRPRPEQIIEWAQRTEMLRFVAPVLDLPPWHYGLRFVRTAG
;
A
#
# COMPACT_ATOMS: atom_id res chain seq x y z
N MET A 1 13.12 -5.35 9.70
CA MET A 1 14.16 -5.02 8.71
C MET A 1 13.82 -3.63 8.17
N LYS A 2 14.70 -2.65 8.36
CA LYS A 2 14.49 -1.33 7.76
C LYS A 2 14.49 -1.48 6.25
N LEU A 3 13.42 -1.04 5.59
CA LEU A 3 13.44 -0.88 4.14
C LEU A 3 14.64 0.02 3.80
N ARG A 4 15.48 -0.41 2.88
CA ARG A 4 16.64 0.37 2.44
C ARG A 4 16.19 1.77 2.04
N GLU A 5 16.83 2.81 2.58
CA GLU A 5 16.68 4.22 2.23
C GLU A 5 15.32 4.87 2.54
N SER A 6 14.49 4.32 3.41
CA SER A 6 13.20 4.91 3.75
C SER A 6 13.24 5.83 4.96
N GLY A 7 14.13 6.83 4.95
CA GLY A 7 13.94 7.97 5.85
C GLY A 7 12.69 8.73 5.43
N MET A 8 11.61 8.68 6.22
CA MET A 8 10.45 9.54 5.97
C MET A 8 10.89 11.01 6.10
N PRO A 9 10.55 11.88 5.13
CA PRO A 9 10.80 13.31 5.25
C PRO A 9 9.83 13.93 6.25
N GLU A 10 9.90 15.25 6.48
CA GLU A 10 8.88 15.98 7.21
C GLU A 10 7.47 15.69 6.66
N GLU A 11 6.50 15.55 7.56
CA GLU A 11 5.13 15.08 7.24
C GLU A 11 4.45 15.96 6.18
N GLU A 12 4.49 17.29 6.32
CA GLU A 12 3.87 18.23 5.37
C GLU A 12 4.47 18.08 3.96
N TYR A 13 5.80 17.96 3.88
CA TYR A 13 6.46 17.72 2.59
C TYR A 13 6.08 16.38 1.99
N TRP A 14 6.02 15.32 2.82
CA TRP A 14 5.57 14.00 2.35
C TRP A 14 4.17 14.08 1.74
N GLU A 15 3.22 14.70 2.44
CA GLU A 15 1.84 14.82 1.97
C GLU A 15 1.71 15.62 0.68
N SER A 16 2.54 16.64 0.49
CA SER A 16 2.55 17.46 -0.73
C SER A 16 2.92 16.69 -2.01
N LEU A 17 3.50 15.50 -1.87
CA LEU A 17 3.92 14.66 -3.00
C LEU A 17 2.78 13.85 -3.63
N PHE A 18 1.58 13.87 -3.03
CA PHE A 18 0.44 13.05 -3.46
C PHE A 18 -0.82 13.86 -3.70
N ASN A 19 -1.52 13.55 -4.76
CA ASN A 19 -2.93 13.90 -4.88
C ASN A 19 -3.76 12.72 -4.39
N VAL A 20 -3.94 12.62 -3.06
CA VAL A 20 -4.51 11.44 -2.40
C VAL A 20 -5.90 11.14 -2.93
N GLU A 21 -6.80 12.12 -3.04
CA GLU A 21 -8.17 11.91 -3.50
C GLU A 21 -8.21 11.32 -4.93
N LEU A 22 -7.44 11.91 -5.86
CA LEU A 22 -7.31 11.40 -7.22
C LEU A 22 -6.74 9.98 -7.25
N ILE A 23 -5.75 9.70 -6.39
CA ILE A 23 -5.14 8.38 -6.28
C ILE A 23 -6.18 7.34 -5.86
N LEU A 24 -6.92 7.61 -4.80
CA LEU A 24 -7.94 6.69 -4.30
C LEU A 24 -9.06 6.47 -5.33
N ASP A 25 -9.49 7.51 -6.03
CA ASP A 25 -10.48 7.40 -7.10
C ASP A 25 -9.99 6.50 -8.24
N ARG A 26 -8.76 6.73 -8.73
CA ARG A 26 -8.18 5.94 -9.82
C ARG A 26 -7.89 4.50 -9.42
N MET A 27 -7.52 4.28 -8.16
CA MET A 27 -7.29 2.94 -7.62
C MET A 27 -8.60 2.18 -7.35
N GLY A 28 -9.75 2.86 -7.33
CA GLY A 28 -11.07 2.28 -7.11
C GLY A 28 -11.34 1.96 -5.64
N ILE A 29 -10.82 2.80 -4.73
CA ILE A 29 -11.05 2.65 -3.29
C ILE A 29 -12.29 3.44 -2.90
N ASP A 30 -13.38 2.73 -2.59
CA ASP A 30 -14.68 3.31 -2.28
C ASP A 30 -15.46 2.48 -1.25
N ALA A 31 -16.72 2.85 -1.01
CA ALA A 31 -17.61 2.23 -0.02
C ALA A 31 -18.03 0.78 -0.35
N THR A 32 -17.70 0.25 -1.51
CA THR A 32 -17.90 -1.18 -1.83
C THR A 32 -16.89 -2.06 -1.13
N MET A 33 -15.72 -1.52 -0.76
CA MET A 33 -14.72 -2.20 0.06
C MET A 33 -15.12 -2.11 1.53
N ARG A 34 -15.03 -3.24 2.25
CA ARG A 34 -15.26 -3.30 3.69
C ARG A 34 -13.95 -3.33 4.45
N ASP A 35 -13.18 -4.39 4.27
CA ASP A 35 -12.02 -4.67 5.09
C ASP A 35 -10.75 -4.59 4.25
N VAL A 36 -9.87 -3.67 4.62
CA VAL A 36 -8.64 -3.37 3.89
C VAL A 36 -7.43 -3.60 4.79
N ALA A 37 -6.38 -4.19 4.23
CA ALA A 37 -5.06 -4.24 4.85
C ALA A 37 -4.14 -3.22 4.16
N GLU A 38 -3.27 -2.56 4.92
CA GLU A 38 -2.26 -1.64 4.40
C GLU A 38 -0.89 -1.97 4.99
N LEU A 39 0.14 -1.99 4.17
CA LEU A 39 1.51 -2.11 4.62
C LEU A 39 2.26 -0.78 4.44
N GLY A 40 2.80 -0.27 5.56
CA GLY A 40 3.50 1.01 5.62
C GLY A 40 2.54 2.17 5.87
N CYS A 41 2.04 2.33 7.10
CA CYS A 41 1.13 3.43 7.43
C CYS A 41 1.79 4.82 7.29
N GLY A 42 3.09 4.89 7.51
CA GLY A 42 3.80 6.17 7.52
C GLY A 42 3.15 7.17 8.49
N TYR A 43 2.80 8.33 8.00
CA TYR A 43 2.04 9.35 8.75
C TYR A 43 0.52 9.18 8.67
N GLY A 44 0.02 8.09 8.11
CA GLY A 44 -1.41 7.89 7.88
C GLY A 44 -1.96 8.65 6.65
N THR A 45 -1.08 9.09 5.76
CA THR A 45 -1.42 9.88 4.57
C THR A 45 -2.47 9.20 3.69
N PHE A 46 -2.42 7.88 3.57
CA PHE A 46 -3.43 7.08 2.87
C PHE A 46 -4.41 6.42 3.83
N THR A 47 -3.95 5.96 5.00
CA THR A 47 -4.76 5.28 6.01
C THR A 47 -6.04 6.06 6.34
N LEU A 48 -5.94 7.35 6.68
CA LEU A 48 -7.08 8.15 7.10
C LEU A 48 -8.09 8.39 5.96
N PRO A 49 -7.68 8.81 4.75
CA PRO A 49 -8.60 8.95 3.62
C PRO A 49 -9.25 7.63 3.19
N VAL A 50 -8.53 6.51 3.23
CA VAL A 50 -9.10 5.17 2.97
C VAL A 50 -10.16 4.84 4.01
N ALA A 51 -9.88 5.03 5.31
CA ALA A 51 -10.85 4.79 6.39
C ALA A 51 -12.17 5.56 6.21
N ARG A 52 -12.12 6.78 5.64
CA ARG A 52 -13.33 7.59 5.37
C ARG A 52 -14.14 7.09 4.18
N ARG A 53 -13.53 6.33 3.26
CA ARG A 53 -14.18 5.86 2.03
C ARG A 53 -14.77 4.47 2.14
N ILE A 54 -14.13 3.58 2.89
CA ILE A 54 -14.54 2.18 3.04
C ILE A 54 -15.68 2.03 4.04
N SER A 55 -16.43 0.92 3.95
CA SER A 55 -17.57 0.66 4.83
C SER A 55 -17.26 -0.18 6.07
N GLY A 56 -16.04 -0.72 6.18
CA GLY A 56 -15.56 -1.55 7.28
C GLY A 56 -14.29 -1.00 7.90
N VAL A 57 -13.27 -1.83 8.10
CA VAL A 57 -12.06 -1.52 8.86
C VAL A 57 -10.83 -1.52 7.96
N ILE A 58 -9.93 -0.55 8.16
CA ILE A 58 -8.55 -0.63 7.66
C ILE A 58 -7.62 -1.07 8.78
N GLU A 59 -6.86 -2.13 8.53
CA GLU A 59 -5.76 -2.59 9.37
C GLU A 59 -4.44 -2.22 8.69
N THR A 60 -3.63 -1.43 9.37
CA THR A 60 -2.37 -0.93 8.81
C THR A 60 -1.18 -1.34 9.66
N PHE A 61 -0.06 -1.62 9.02
CA PHE A 61 1.12 -2.18 9.65
C PHE A 61 2.38 -1.42 9.24
N ASP A 62 3.22 -1.09 10.21
CA ASP A 62 4.52 -0.49 9.97
C ASP A 62 5.58 -1.12 10.87
N VAL A 63 6.84 -1.07 10.47
CA VAL A 63 7.96 -1.55 11.31
C VAL A 63 8.47 -0.48 12.27
N GLU A 64 8.13 0.78 12.06
CA GLU A 64 8.57 1.92 12.85
C GLU A 64 7.48 2.32 13.87
N PRO A 65 7.69 2.09 15.19
CA PRO A 65 6.70 2.40 16.21
C PRO A 65 6.25 3.86 16.21
N THR A 66 7.17 4.79 15.95
CA THR A 66 6.88 6.24 15.91
C THR A 66 5.91 6.63 14.80
N LEU A 67 5.91 5.92 13.67
CA LEU A 67 4.96 6.13 12.57
C LEU A 67 3.58 5.56 12.92
N VAL A 68 3.55 4.40 13.55
CA VAL A 68 2.29 3.81 14.07
C VAL A 68 1.65 4.74 15.09
N ASP A 69 2.43 5.23 16.07
CA ASP A 69 1.96 6.17 17.10
C ASP A 69 1.43 7.46 16.46
N ARG A 70 2.15 8.02 15.48
CA ARG A 70 1.73 9.22 14.76
C ARG A 70 0.44 9.01 13.99
N THR A 71 0.30 7.88 13.31
CA THR A 71 -0.94 7.51 12.60
C THR A 71 -2.11 7.38 13.58
N LEU A 72 -1.94 6.70 14.72
CA LEU A 72 -2.98 6.56 15.75
C LEU A 72 -3.38 7.92 16.34
N GLN A 73 -2.42 8.81 16.58
CA GLN A 73 -2.72 10.16 17.03
C GLN A 73 -3.63 10.89 16.03
N ARG A 74 -3.28 10.87 14.74
CA ARG A 74 -4.09 11.49 13.68
C ARG A 74 -5.48 10.87 13.54
N VAL A 75 -5.57 9.55 13.69
CA VAL A 75 -6.85 8.83 13.71
C VAL A 75 -7.75 9.33 14.84
N GLN A 76 -7.19 9.49 16.05
CA GLN A 76 -7.91 10.04 17.19
C GLN A 76 -8.35 11.49 16.96
N GLU A 77 -7.44 12.34 16.47
CA GLU A 77 -7.74 13.74 16.13
C GLU A 77 -8.83 13.87 15.07
N ALA A 78 -8.90 12.92 14.13
CA ALA A 78 -9.91 12.88 13.07
C ALA A 78 -11.24 12.21 13.49
N GLY A 79 -11.34 11.66 14.71
CA GLY A 79 -12.50 10.95 15.20
C GLY A 79 -12.87 9.69 14.44
N LEU A 80 -11.88 9.00 13.85
CA LEU A 80 -12.08 7.76 13.12
C LEU A 80 -12.05 6.55 14.07
N GLU A 81 -13.03 5.67 13.95
CA GLU A 81 -13.17 4.48 14.80
C GLU A 81 -12.83 3.16 14.07
N ASN A 82 -12.64 3.24 12.75
CA ASN A 82 -12.47 2.10 11.87
C ASN A 82 -11.02 1.91 11.38
N VAL A 83 -10.04 2.40 12.14
CA VAL A 83 -8.60 2.21 11.87
C VAL A 83 -7.96 1.41 12.98
N ARG A 84 -7.16 0.42 12.62
CA ARG A 84 -6.29 -0.32 13.53
C ARG A 84 -4.88 -0.27 13.00
N ALA A 85 -3.94 0.24 13.78
CA ALA A 85 -2.53 0.32 13.40
C ALA A 85 -1.69 -0.51 14.39
N GLU A 86 -0.77 -1.31 13.87
CA GLU A 86 0.08 -2.23 14.64
C GLU A 86 1.52 -2.15 14.16
N VAL A 87 2.46 -2.20 15.11
CA VAL A 87 3.88 -2.37 14.80
C VAL A 87 4.12 -3.82 14.39
N ARG A 88 4.47 -4.04 13.11
CA ARG A 88 4.64 -5.40 12.60
C ARG A 88 5.57 -5.47 11.40
N ASN A 89 6.44 -6.47 11.40
CA ASN A 89 7.24 -6.82 10.23
C ASN A 89 6.51 -7.82 9.34
N VAL A 90 5.64 -7.32 8.46
CA VAL A 90 4.85 -8.18 7.56
C VAL A 90 5.72 -9.04 6.63
N LEU A 91 6.91 -8.57 6.25
CA LEU A 91 7.82 -9.39 5.43
C LEU A 91 8.25 -10.67 6.17
N ALA A 92 8.53 -10.58 7.48
CA ALA A 92 8.95 -11.72 8.28
C ALA A 92 7.78 -12.57 8.78
N GLU A 93 6.68 -11.92 9.20
CA GLU A 93 5.60 -12.53 9.99
C GLU A 93 4.32 -12.77 9.16
N GLY A 94 4.18 -12.12 8.00
CA GLY A 94 2.92 -12.05 7.26
C GLY A 94 1.90 -11.10 7.90
N PHE A 95 0.78 -10.92 7.23
CA PHE A 95 -0.37 -10.22 7.80
C PHE A 95 -1.02 -11.07 8.89
N PRO A 96 -1.53 -10.47 9.98
CA PRO A 96 -2.23 -11.21 11.02
C PRO A 96 -3.66 -11.58 10.59
N GLY A 97 -4.31 -12.44 11.36
CA GLY A 97 -5.71 -12.80 11.15
C GLY A 97 -5.90 -13.93 10.14
N GLU A 98 -7.14 -14.05 9.68
CA GLU A 98 -7.54 -15.11 8.76
C GLU A 98 -7.09 -14.81 7.33
N ALA A 99 -6.64 -15.85 6.63
CA ALA A 99 -6.39 -15.75 5.20
C ALA A 99 -7.71 -15.44 4.45
N GLN A 100 -7.61 -14.68 3.35
CA GLN A 100 -8.75 -14.38 2.47
C GLN A 100 -9.87 -13.57 3.14
N ALA A 101 -9.50 -12.71 4.10
CA ALA A 101 -10.45 -11.92 4.88
C ALA A 101 -10.61 -10.47 4.39
N LYS A 102 -9.75 -9.99 3.47
CA LYS A 102 -9.72 -8.59 3.05
C LYS A 102 -10.24 -8.41 1.61
N ASP A 103 -10.95 -7.31 1.36
CA ASP A 103 -11.35 -6.89 0.01
C ASP A 103 -10.16 -6.34 -0.77
N ALA A 104 -9.25 -5.65 -0.07
CA ALA A 104 -8.02 -5.16 -0.68
C ALA A 104 -6.83 -5.19 0.27
N CYS A 105 -5.62 -5.25 -0.33
CA CYS A 105 -4.37 -5.02 0.35
C CYS A 105 -3.58 -3.92 -0.38
N LEU A 106 -3.16 -2.89 0.37
CA LEU A 106 -2.45 -1.72 -0.15
C LEU A 106 -0.95 -1.88 0.06
N LEU A 107 -0.19 -1.80 -1.02
CA LEU A 107 1.27 -1.84 -1.05
C LEU A 107 1.79 -0.55 -1.69
N PHE A 108 1.75 0.56 -0.92
CA PHE A 108 2.03 1.89 -1.45
C PHE A 108 3.47 2.32 -1.15
N ASN A 109 4.28 2.48 -2.22
CA ASN A 109 5.67 2.91 -2.17
C ASN A 109 6.63 2.02 -1.34
N ILE A 110 6.39 0.70 -1.29
CA ILE A 110 7.17 -0.23 -0.47
C ILE A 110 7.88 -1.35 -1.25
N LEU A 111 7.52 -1.58 -2.53
CA LEU A 111 8.05 -2.70 -3.32
C LEU A 111 9.47 -2.49 -3.86
N HIS A 112 10.18 -1.46 -3.42
CA HIS A 112 11.62 -1.26 -3.67
C HIS A 112 12.51 -1.93 -2.62
N GLY A 113 11.90 -2.57 -1.61
CA GLY A 113 12.59 -3.31 -0.56
C GLY A 113 13.16 -4.64 -1.03
N GLU A 114 13.74 -5.37 -0.10
CA GLU A 114 14.15 -6.75 -0.33
C GLU A 114 12.92 -7.66 -0.44
N GLU A 115 12.96 -8.69 -1.23
CA GLU A 115 11.91 -9.71 -1.39
C GLU A 115 10.50 -9.14 -1.78
N PRO A 116 10.36 -8.30 -2.81
CA PRO A 116 9.06 -7.73 -3.20
C PRO A 116 8.03 -8.81 -3.61
N GLU A 117 8.48 -9.91 -4.20
CA GLU A 117 7.63 -11.06 -4.54
C GLU A 117 7.01 -11.70 -3.30
N ARG A 118 7.76 -11.77 -2.20
CA ARG A 118 7.25 -12.30 -0.93
C ARG A 118 6.18 -11.38 -0.32
N LEU A 119 6.36 -10.05 -0.39
CA LEU A 119 5.34 -9.10 0.03
C LEU A 119 4.07 -9.21 -0.81
N LEU A 120 4.20 -9.34 -2.13
CA LEU A 120 3.07 -9.59 -3.04
C LEU A 120 2.35 -10.90 -2.71
N ALA A 121 3.10 -11.97 -2.41
CA ALA A 121 2.51 -13.23 -1.99
C ALA A 121 1.79 -13.13 -0.63
N HIS A 122 2.32 -12.39 0.33
CA HIS A 122 1.64 -12.12 1.60
C HIS A 122 0.34 -11.32 1.38
N ALA A 123 0.39 -10.28 0.55
CA ALA A 123 -0.79 -9.48 0.19
C ALA A 123 -1.86 -10.33 -0.52
N ALA A 124 -1.46 -11.20 -1.45
CA ALA A 124 -2.38 -12.09 -2.13
C ALA A 124 -3.09 -13.08 -1.16
N ARG A 125 -2.40 -13.56 -0.13
CA ARG A 125 -2.99 -14.52 0.83
C ARG A 125 -4.03 -13.88 1.75
N VAL A 126 -3.89 -12.62 2.11
CA VAL A 126 -4.83 -11.94 3.02
C VAL A 126 -6.10 -11.49 2.30
N VAL A 127 -6.04 -11.27 0.99
CA VAL A 127 -7.17 -10.85 0.17
C VAL A 127 -8.00 -12.05 -0.26
N HIS A 128 -9.33 -11.92 -0.24
CA HIS A 128 -10.24 -12.98 -0.72
C HIS A 128 -10.16 -13.16 -2.26
N PRO A 129 -10.64 -14.29 -2.84
CA PRO A 129 -10.77 -14.43 -4.29
C PRO A 129 -11.58 -13.27 -4.88
N ASP A 130 -11.15 -12.76 -6.03
CA ASP A 130 -11.67 -11.56 -6.70
C ASP A 130 -11.44 -10.22 -5.99
N GLY A 131 -10.83 -10.22 -4.80
CA GLY A 131 -10.36 -9.01 -4.13
C GLY A 131 -9.06 -8.49 -4.75
N TYR A 132 -8.58 -7.34 -4.28
CA TYR A 132 -7.53 -6.58 -4.95
C TYR A 132 -6.25 -6.46 -4.14
N VAL A 133 -5.11 -6.62 -4.79
CA VAL A 133 -3.83 -6.07 -4.33
C VAL A 133 -3.56 -4.80 -5.13
N LEU A 134 -3.48 -3.67 -4.44
CA LEU A 134 -3.34 -2.34 -4.99
C LEU A 134 -1.93 -1.82 -4.72
N VAL A 135 -1.23 -1.45 -5.77
CA VAL A 135 0.17 -1.01 -5.69
C VAL A 135 0.30 0.40 -6.22
N ILE A 136 0.98 1.26 -5.48
CA ILE A 136 1.44 2.57 -5.95
C ILE A 136 2.96 2.60 -5.85
N HIS A 137 3.62 3.17 -6.86
CA HIS A 137 5.06 3.39 -6.78
C HIS A 137 5.48 4.66 -7.53
N TRP A 138 6.64 5.17 -7.17
CA TRP A 138 7.28 6.29 -7.83
C TRP A 138 7.54 5.97 -9.30
N ARG A 139 7.27 6.93 -10.20
CA ARG A 139 7.65 6.82 -11.61
C ARG A 139 9.14 6.54 -11.73
N TYR A 140 9.49 5.72 -12.69
CA TYR A 140 10.89 5.47 -13.03
C TYR A 140 11.45 6.66 -13.84
N ASP A 141 11.60 7.79 -13.15
CA ASP A 141 12.02 9.07 -13.70
C ASP A 141 12.97 9.75 -12.71
N PRO A 142 14.21 10.06 -13.10
CA PRO A 142 15.16 10.76 -12.24
C PRO A 142 14.74 12.19 -11.88
N ALA A 143 13.77 12.77 -12.60
CA ALA A 143 13.22 14.09 -12.30
C ALA A 143 12.21 14.09 -11.13
N THR A 144 11.82 12.92 -10.61
CA THR A 144 10.97 12.86 -9.40
C THR A 144 11.70 13.48 -8.22
N PRO A 145 11.03 14.34 -7.42
CA PRO A 145 11.70 15.09 -6.35
C PRO A 145 12.16 14.21 -5.21
N ARG A 146 11.62 12.99 -5.14
CA ARG A 146 11.92 12.00 -4.12
C ARG A 146 11.66 10.57 -4.63
N GLY A 147 11.88 9.60 -3.77
CA GLY A 147 11.72 8.17 -4.02
C GLY A 147 13.01 7.40 -3.74
N PRO A 148 12.99 6.08 -3.81
CA PRO A 148 14.19 5.26 -3.73
C PRO A 148 15.14 5.56 -4.90
N SER A 149 16.42 5.23 -4.75
CA SER A 149 17.39 5.40 -5.84
C SER A 149 16.93 4.65 -7.10
N MET A 150 17.36 5.13 -8.27
CA MET A 150 16.95 4.53 -9.55
C MET A 150 17.38 3.06 -9.70
N GLU A 151 18.37 2.62 -8.93
CA GLU A 151 18.86 1.24 -8.94
C GLU A 151 17.86 0.25 -8.36
N ILE A 152 17.09 0.67 -7.33
CA ILE A 152 16.12 -0.17 -6.62
C ILE A 152 14.67 0.24 -6.90
N ARG A 153 14.46 1.28 -7.71
CA ARG A 153 13.13 1.76 -8.06
C ARG A 153 12.51 0.87 -9.14
N PRO A 154 11.45 0.12 -8.83
CA PRO A 154 10.85 -0.77 -9.81
C PRO A 154 10.10 -0.03 -10.91
N ARG A 155 10.12 -0.59 -12.10
CA ARG A 155 9.24 -0.21 -13.19
C ARG A 155 7.91 -0.96 -13.08
N PRO A 156 6.82 -0.45 -13.68
CA PRO A 156 5.53 -1.15 -13.70
C PRO A 156 5.65 -2.62 -14.17
N GLU A 157 6.41 -2.85 -15.24
CA GLU A 157 6.59 -4.17 -15.84
C GLU A 157 7.26 -5.16 -14.87
N GLN A 158 8.21 -4.69 -14.07
CA GLN A 158 8.89 -5.53 -13.08
C GLN A 158 7.92 -5.96 -11.96
N ILE A 159 7.08 -5.03 -11.47
CA ILE A 159 6.10 -5.38 -10.44
C ILE A 159 5.04 -6.34 -10.99
N ILE A 160 4.63 -6.16 -12.25
CA ILE A 160 3.69 -7.08 -12.93
C ILE A 160 4.31 -8.47 -13.03
N GLU A 161 5.58 -8.57 -13.41
CA GLU A 161 6.30 -9.84 -13.48
C GLU A 161 6.40 -10.52 -12.10
N TRP A 162 6.77 -9.76 -11.05
CA TRP A 162 6.82 -10.27 -9.67
C TRP A 162 5.44 -10.77 -9.18
N ALA A 163 4.38 -10.03 -9.48
CA ALA A 163 3.03 -10.45 -9.14
C ALA A 163 2.62 -11.74 -9.86
N GLN A 164 2.93 -11.87 -11.15
CA GLN A 164 2.65 -13.08 -11.93
C GLN A 164 3.38 -14.32 -11.38
N ARG A 165 4.63 -14.17 -10.90
CA ARG A 165 5.39 -15.27 -10.28
C ARG A 165 4.75 -15.79 -8.99
N THR A 166 3.87 -15.03 -8.35
CA THR A 166 3.11 -15.54 -7.19
C THR A 166 2.06 -16.58 -7.57
N GLU A 167 1.68 -16.66 -8.85
CA GLU A 167 0.60 -17.50 -9.40
C GLU A 167 -0.79 -17.23 -8.79
N MET A 168 -0.88 -16.21 -7.89
CA MET A 168 -2.12 -15.84 -7.20
C MET A 168 -2.70 -14.51 -7.68
N LEU A 169 -1.93 -13.73 -8.44
CA LEU A 169 -2.29 -12.38 -8.84
C LEU A 169 -2.33 -12.21 -10.35
N ARG A 170 -3.43 -11.63 -10.84
CA ARG A 170 -3.59 -11.26 -12.25
C ARG A 170 -3.67 -9.75 -12.38
N PHE A 171 -2.82 -9.18 -13.22
CA PHE A 171 -2.82 -7.74 -13.50
C PHE A 171 -4.12 -7.30 -14.20
N VAL A 172 -4.67 -6.17 -13.75
CA VAL A 172 -5.84 -5.50 -14.34
C VAL A 172 -5.36 -4.23 -15.06
N ALA A 173 -5.25 -4.31 -16.39
CA ALA A 173 -4.83 -3.19 -17.22
C ALA A 173 -5.86 -2.04 -17.21
N PRO A 174 -5.43 -0.80 -17.49
CA PRO A 174 -4.06 -0.38 -17.76
C PRO A 174 -3.23 -0.08 -16.50
N VAL A 175 -1.93 0.22 -16.68
CA VAL A 175 -1.13 0.94 -15.68
C VAL A 175 -1.75 2.32 -15.50
N LEU A 176 -2.03 2.70 -14.25
CA LEU A 176 -2.69 3.95 -13.93
C LEU A 176 -1.66 5.08 -13.79
N ASP A 177 -1.93 6.20 -14.42
CA ASP A 177 -1.18 7.42 -14.18
C ASP A 177 -1.68 8.09 -12.90
N LEU A 178 -0.78 8.34 -11.94
CA LEU A 178 -1.08 8.95 -10.66
C LEU A 178 -0.20 10.21 -10.47
N PRO A 179 -0.58 11.34 -11.12
CA PRO A 179 0.20 12.55 -11.02
C PRO A 179 0.27 13.08 -9.58
N PRO A 180 1.33 13.84 -9.26
CA PRO A 180 2.39 14.26 -10.19
C PRO A 180 3.51 13.22 -10.39
N TRP A 181 3.75 12.28 -9.45
CA TRP A 181 4.99 11.52 -9.37
C TRP A 181 4.86 10.00 -9.37
N HIS A 182 3.63 9.47 -9.42
CA HIS A 182 3.40 8.05 -9.18
C HIS A 182 2.71 7.36 -10.35
N TYR A 183 2.76 6.03 -10.33
CA TYR A 183 1.90 5.15 -11.11
C TYR A 183 1.20 4.16 -10.19
N GLY A 184 0.09 3.61 -10.65
CA GLY A 184 -0.69 2.61 -9.93
C GLY A 184 -0.87 1.32 -10.72
N LEU A 185 -0.90 0.21 -10.01
CA LEU A 185 -1.18 -1.11 -10.54
C LEU A 185 -2.29 -1.75 -9.70
N ARG A 186 -3.24 -2.38 -10.38
CA ARG A 186 -4.29 -3.16 -9.73
C ARG A 186 -4.11 -4.63 -10.11
N PHE A 187 -4.11 -5.47 -9.10
CA PHE A 187 -4.09 -6.92 -9.30
C PHE A 187 -5.33 -7.51 -8.65
N VAL A 188 -6.01 -8.40 -9.35
CA VAL A 188 -7.08 -9.20 -8.78
C VAL A 188 -6.51 -10.53 -8.32
N ARG A 189 -6.93 -10.99 -7.14
CA ARG A 189 -6.59 -12.33 -6.69
C ARG A 189 -7.38 -13.35 -7.49
N THR A 190 -6.70 -14.30 -8.10
CA THR A 190 -7.31 -15.44 -8.77
C THR A 190 -7.79 -16.48 -7.75
N ALA A 191 -8.91 -17.12 -8.01
CA ALA A 191 -9.29 -18.33 -7.31
C ALA A 191 -8.23 -19.40 -7.61
N GLY A 192 -7.51 -19.86 -6.57
CA GLY A 192 -6.57 -20.96 -6.68
C GLY A 192 -7.29 -22.29 -6.70
#